data_9bd8d117137347d7a00304a60a156c85
#
_entry.id   9bd8d117137347d7a00304a60a156c85
#
_cell.length_a   1.000
_cell.length_b   1.000
_cell.length_c   1.000
_cell.angle_alpha   90.00
_cell.angle_beta   90.00
_cell.angle_gamma   90.00
#
_symmetry.space_group_name_H-M   'P 1'
#
loop_
_entity.id
_entity.type
_entity.pdbx_description
1 polymer ?
#
loop_
_entity_poly.entity_id
_entity_poly.type
_entity_poly.pdbx_seq_one_letter_code
_entity_poly.pdbx_strand_id
1 'polypeptide(L)'
;MDLSVFSGFSLIYGEPGVGKTSLALRIAEGLGRKILYISMYEYKSKIEDKIKYLQLDIDRFSIYDFINISEREAVLEAIGDIYVREAPDVVVIDGVNYFPDNRETASAIYRMFDIPVIAIGEEPAGRSPLAYMADLLIEMRQEFSRGARYRYARFLKSRLGQPPAAELRLAVVRGGPVLIEPWNEGKLGPAAIPLSMRRVVFAAEAVEALAAARQDYARPGLLEGSRVADFVGQGPEDMALASAVLCDYAESARTALIYTHRTIERFVKCDVKRRLVPVDALADDKGLEALMDAVGDAKVAFLHGLEQVVFRLGVRRLRLVLDFLSSWRPDLAVAAFFSGVEPSPRLFDMFNTVWRIEAGKAEVVKSMLGWPVRRFKVERREGAFHFIPSSI
;
A
#
# COMPACT_ATOMS: atom_id res chain seq x y z
N MET A 1 5.78 3.28 -10.54
CA MET A 1 4.93 3.99 -11.54
C MET A 1 5.83 4.52 -12.63
N ASP A 2 5.48 4.30 -13.89
CA ASP A 2 6.17 4.94 -15.02
C ASP A 2 5.88 6.44 -14.97
N LEU A 3 6.92 7.27 -14.83
CA LEU A 3 6.81 8.72 -14.71
C LEU A 3 6.78 9.43 -16.07
N SER A 4 6.97 8.71 -17.17
CA SER A 4 6.96 9.28 -18.53
C SER A 4 5.64 9.99 -18.87
N VAL A 5 4.52 9.52 -18.30
CA VAL A 5 3.20 10.15 -18.46
C VAL A 5 3.11 11.56 -17.88
N PHE A 6 4.06 11.97 -17.02
CA PHE A 6 4.16 13.30 -16.41
C PHE A 6 5.18 14.22 -17.08
N SER A 7 5.73 13.84 -18.24
CA SER A 7 6.77 14.61 -18.92
C SER A 7 6.28 15.93 -19.57
N GLY A 8 4.98 16.17 -19.59
CA GLY A 8 4.35 17.41 -20.08
C GLY A 8 3.63 18.17 -18.97
N PHE A 9 2.55 18.86 -19.35
CA PHE A 9 1.71 19.61 -18.42
C PHE A 9 0.65 18.71 -17.78
N SER A 10 0.77 18.48 -16.48
CA SER A 10 -0.14 17.67 -15.70
C SER A 10 -1.02 18.55 -14.78
N LEU A 11 -2.32 18.34 -14.78
CA LEU A 11 -3.24 18.99 -13.83
C LEU A 11 -3.81 17.95 -12.87
N ILE A 12 -3.54 18.14 -11.57
CA ILE A 12 -4.09 17.35 -10.45
C ILE A 12 -5.12 18.21 -9.73
N TYR A 13 -6.37 17.77 -9.69
CA TYR A 13 -7.42 18.54 -9.03
C TYR A 13 -8.31 17.65 -8.15
N GLY A 14 -9.15 18.26 -7.33
CA GLY A 14 -10.11 17.57 -6.47
C GLY A 14 -10.33 18.27 -5.13
N GLU A 15 -11.04 17.60 -4.22
CA GLU A 15 -11.41 18.12 -2.91
C GLU A 15 -10.20 18.52 -2.04
N PRO A 16 -10.36 19.47 -1.11
CA PRO A 16 -9.34 19.76 -0.09
C PRO A 16 -9.00 18.51 0.75
N GLY A 17 -7.73 18.35 1.11
CA GLY A 17 -7.29 17.29 2.02
C GLY A 17 -7.20 15.87 1.41
N VAL A 18 -7.44 15.69 0.11
CA VAL A 18 -7.33 14.36 -0.54
C VAL A 18 -5.88 13.92 -0.82
N GLY A 19 -4.90 14.81 -0.66
CA GLY A 19 -3.48 14.49 -0.84
C GLY A 19 -2.88 14.93 -2.17
N LYS A 20 -3.49 15.91 -2.88
CA LYS A 20 -3.00 16.46 -4.15
C LYS A 20 -1.54 16.92 -4.07
N THR A 21 -1.24 17.78 -3.09
CA THR A 21 0.10 18.30 -2.86
C THR A 21 1.12 17.20 -2.58
N SER A 22 0.73 16.20 -1.75
CA SER A 22 1.62 15.07 -1.45
C SER A 22 1.94 14.24 -2.69
N LEU A 23 0.93 14.00 -3.54
CA LEU A 23 1.12 13.29 -4.80
C LEU A 23 2.02 14.08 -5.76
N ALA A 24 1.77 15.39 -5.92
CA ALA A 24 2.56 16.27 -6.78
C ALA A 24 4.04 16.35 -6.36
N LEU A 25 4.30 16.53 -5.05
CA LEU A 25 5.66 16.56 -4.50
C LEU A 25 6.41 15.26 -4.80
N ARG A 26 5.75 14.11 -4.62
CA ARG A 26 6.37 12.80 -4.88
C ARG A 26 6.64 12.56 -6.37
N ILE A 27 5.73 13.00 -7.25
CA ILE A 27 5.94 12.92 -8.69
C ILE A 27 7.10 13.84 -9.10
N ALA A 28 7.11 15.09 -8.62
CA ALA A 28 8.15 16.06 -8.94
C ALA A 28 9.55 15.57 -8.53
N GLU A 29 9.68 14.97 -7.34
CA GLU A 29 10.94 14.37 -6.88
C GLU A 29 11.42 13.26 -7.83
N GLY A 30 10.51 12.47 -8.39
CA GLY A 30 10.86 11.41 -9.33
C GLY A 30 11.21 11.93 -10.75
N LEU A 31 10.74 13.13 -11.13
CA LEU A 31 10.95 13.70 -12.45
C LEU A 31 12.25 14.50 -12.58
N GLY A 32 12.67 15.22 -11.54
CA GLY A 32 13.80 16.12 -11.64
C GLY A 32 14.61 16.24 -10.35
N ARG A 33 15.83 16.78 -10.46
CA ARG A 33 16.70 17.02 -9.32
C ARG A 33 16.52 18.43 -8.75
N LYS A 34 16.14 19.39 -9.57
CA LYS A 34 15.89 20.77 -9.19
C LYS A 34 14.43 21.10 -9.43
N ILE A 35 13.69 21.27 -8.35
CA ILE A 35 12.24 21.43 -8.36
C ILE A 35 11.88 22.85 -7.96
N LEU A 36 11.19 23.57 -8.84
CA LEU A 36 10.60 24.86 -8.52
C LEU A 36 9.17 24.64 -8.00
N TYR A 37 8.93 24.96 -6.74
CA TYR A 37 7.62 24.86 -6.12
C TYR A 37 7.03 26.26 -5.86
N ILE A 38 5.87 26.53 -6.45
CA ILE A 38 5.16 27.78 -6.38
C ILE A 38 3.85 27.56 -5.66
N SER A 39 3.65 28.25 -4.53
CA SER A 39 2.45 28.15 -3.69
C SER A 39 1.63 29.43 -3.72
N MET A 40 0.31 29.30 -3.96
CA MET A 40 -0.64 30.41 -3.91
C MET A 40 -1.37 30.52 -2.56
N TYR A 41 -1.42 29.44 -1.78
CA TYR A 41 -2.27 29.37 -0.59
C TYR A 41 -1.53 28.99 0.71
N GLU A 42 -0.33 28.46 0.61
CA GLU A 42 0.42 27.98 1.78
C GLU A 42 1.79 28.64 1.88
N TYR A 43 2.20 29.02 3.09
CA TYR A 43 3.53 29.55 3.36
C TYR A 43 4.60 28.51 3.10
N LYS A 44 5.77 28.97 2.68
CA LYS A 44 6.96 28.15 2.43
C LYS A 44 7.23 27.17 3.57
N SER A 45 7.17 27.62 4.83
CA SER A 45 7.42 26.78 6.01
C SER A 45 6.48 25.56 6.09
N LYS A 46 5.20 25.70 5.72
CA LYS A 46 4.25 24.59 5.70
C LYS A 46 4.56 23.57 4.60
N ILE A 47 5.05 24.05 3.46
CA ILE A 47 5.48 23.16 2.37
C ILE A 47 6.74 22.39 2.78
N GLU A 48 7.70 23.07 3.43
CA GLU A 48 8.89 22.43 3.99
C GLU A 48 8.55 21.33 5.00
N ASP A 49 7.55 21.56 5.87
CA ASP A 49 7.09 20.54 6.81
C ASP A 49 6.44 19.33 6.11
N LYS A 50 5.71 19.57 5.02
CA LYS A 50 5.16 18.47 4.19
C LYS A 50 6.28 17.67 3.51
N ILE A 51 7.29 18.33 2.95
CA ILE A 51 8.45 17.69 2.32
C ILE A 51 9.16 16.80 3.33
N LYS A 52 9.41 17.31 4.56
CA LYS A 52 10.02 16.54 5.66
C LYS A 52 9.15 15.33 6.07
N TYR A 53 7.83 15.52 6.21
CA TYR A 53 6.91 14.44 6.54
C TYR A 53 6.92 13.34 5.47
N LEU A 54 6.98 13.73 4.20
CA LEU A 54 7.07 12.81 3.08
C LEU A 54 8.47 12.21 2.90
N GLN A 55 9.45 12.60 3.74
CA GLN A 55 10.84 12.15 3.69
C GLN A 55 11.51 12.40 2.32
N LEU A 56 11.16 13.53 1.69
CA LEU A 56 11.76 13.97 0.45
C LEU A 56 12.98 14.85 0.73
N ASP A 57 13.91 14.92 -0.22
CA ASP A 57 15.11 15.73 -0.13
C ASP A 57 14.77 17.22 -0.33
N ILE A 58 14.75 17.98 0.77
CA ILE A 58 14.36 19.41 0.77
C ILE A 58 15.31 20.28 -0.06
N ASP A 59 16.58 19.90 -0.16
CA ASP A 59 17.60 20.69 -0.88
C ASP A 59 17.34 20.71 -2.40
N ARG A 60 16.46 19.83 -2.88
CA ARG A 60 16.02 19.80 -4.28
C ARG A 60 14.92 20.80 -4.59
N PHE A 61 14.32 21.45 -3.57
CA PHE A 61 13.15 22.32 -3.74
C PHE A 61 13.49 23.79 -3.55
N SER A 62 13.33 24.58 -4.61
CA SER A 62 13.25 26.04 -4.54
C SER A 62 11.79 26.45 -4.35
N ILE A 63 11.43 26.90 -3.14
CA ILE A 63 10.03 27.16 -2.76
C ILE A 63 9.77 28.66 -2.69
N TYR A 64 8.73 29.11 -3.43
CA TYR A 64 8.24 30.48 -3.43
C TYR A 64 6.74 30.50 -3.10
N ASP A 65 6.34 31.39 -2.20
CA ASP A 65 4.94 31.61 -1.88
C ASP A 65 4.46 33.03 -2.28
N PHE A 66 3.24 33.13 -2.77
CA PHE A 66 2.61 34.34 -3.28
C PHE A 66 1.32 34.70 -2.54
N ILE A 67 1.20 34.34 -1.26
CA ILE A 67 -0.06 34.42 -0.49
C ILE A 67 -0.61 35.83 -0.35
N ASN A 68 0.24 36.85 -0.30
CA ASN A 68 -0.14 38.22 0.01
C ASN A 68 -0.13 39.16 -1.22
N ILE A 69 -0.06 38.61 -2.42
CA ILE A 69 0.00 39.41 -3.65
C ILE A 69 -1.39 39.45 -4.29
N SER A 70 -2.00 40.63 -4.42
CA SER A 70 -3.33 40.81 -5.02
C SER A 70 -3.32 40.93 -6.55
N GLU A 71 -2.20 41.35 -7.14
CA GLU A 71 -2.07 41.58 -8.56
C GLU A 71 -1.67 40.27 -9.30
N ARG A 72 -2.65 39.59 -9.86
CA ARG A 72 -2.48 38.26 -10.47
C ARG A 72 -1.56 38.25 -11.70
N GLU A 73 -1.55 39.35 -12.47
CA GLU A 73 -0.70 39.50 -13.64
C GLU A 73 0.78 39.62 -13.23
N ALA A 74 1.05 40.44 -12.21
CA ALA A 74 2.39 40.59 -11.63
C ALA A 74 2.92 39.26 -11.08
N VAL A 75 2.04 38.38 -10.56
CA VAL A 75 2.42 37.05 -10.09
C VAL A 75 2.90 36.18 -11.28
N LEU A 76 2.21 36.20 -12.41
CA LEU A 76 2.62 35.41 -13.58
C LEU A 76 3.98 35.87 -14.13
N GLU A 77 4.22 37.19 -14.19
CA GLU A 77 5.53 37.73 -14.60
C GLU A 77 6.63 37.29 -13.62
N ALA A 78 6.38 37.44 -12.31
CA ALA A 78 7.34 37.02 -11.29
C ALA A 78 7.66 35.51 -11.36
N ILE A 79 6.68 34.66 -11.66
CA ILE A 79 6.89 33.23 -11.88
C ILE A 79 7.81 32.99 -13.07
N GLY A 80 7.61 33.71 -14.17
CA GLY A 80 8.46 33.63 -15.35
C GLY A 80 9.91 34.01 -15.04
N ASP A 81 10.13 35.13 -14.32
CA ASP A 81 11.46 35.57 -13.90
C ASP A 81 12.15 34.56 -12.97
N ILE A 82 11.39 34.00 -12.03
CA ILE A 82 11.89 32.96 -11.10
C ILE A 82 12.27 31.70 -11.89
N TYR A 83 11.44 31.29 -12.83
CA TYR A 83 11.71 30.12 -13.69
C TYR A 83 13.03 30.26 -14.45
N VAL A 84 13.25 31.41 -15.11
CA VAL A 84 14.49 31.69 -15.82
C VAL A 84 15.69 31.69 -14.89
N ARG A 85 15.57 32.32 -13.72
CA ARG A 85 16.64 32.41 -12.73
C ARG A 85 17.00 31.08 -12.12
N GLU A 86 15.99 30.30 -11.74
CA GLU A 86 16.18 29.02 -11.06
C GLU A 86 16.60 27.91 -12.02
N ALA A 87 16.21 27.97 -13.28
CA ALA A 87 16.44 26.92 -14.28
C ALA A 87 16.15 25.51 -13.74
N PRO A 88 14.90 25.22 -13.34
CA PRO A 88 14.53 23.94 -12.73
C PRO A 88 14.37 22.82 -13.76
N ASP A 89 14.35 21.56 -13.30
CA ASP A 89 14.00 20.39 -14.13
C ASP A 89 12.49 20.15 -14.19
N VAL A 90 11.75 20.62 -13.17
CA VAL A 90 10.30 20.46 -13.06
C VAL A 90 9.70 21.62 -12.25
N VAL A 91 8.50 22.04 -12.62
CA VAL A 91 7.74 23.08 -11.92
C VAL A 91 6.48 22.49 -11.27
N VAL A 92 6.23 22.86 -10.02
CA VAL A 92 4.95 22.59 -9.34
C VAL A 92 4.25 23.92 -9.07
N ILE A 93 3.00 24.07 -9.50
CA ILE A 93 2.16 25.26 -9.24
C ILE A 93 0.99 24.82 -8.37
N ASP A 94 1.04 25.10 -7.07
CA ASP A 94 -0.01 24.73 -6.11
C ASP A 94 -0.99 25.90 -5.92
N GLY A 95 -2.19 25.70 -6.45
CA GLY A 95 -3.28 26.67 -6.38
C GLY A 95 -3.57 27.40 -7.69
N VAL A 96 -3.63 26.67 -8.83
CA VAL A 96 -3.94 27.29 -10.13
C VAL A 96 -5.30 27.98 -10.19
N ASN A 97 -6.22 27.67 -9.29
CA ASN A 97 -7.49 28.40 -9.11
C ASN A 97 -7.33 29.86 -8.63
N TYR A 98 -6.13 30.23 -8.21
CA TYR A 98 -5.80 31.64 -7.93
C TYR A 98 -5.89 32.51 -9.18
N PHE A 99 -5.54 31.96 -10.34
CA PHE A 99 -5.54 32.69 -11.61
C PHE A 99 -6.93 32.76 -12.24
N PRO A 100 -7.19 33.77 -13.09
CA PRO A 100 -8.45 33.87 -13.82
C PRO A 100 -8.74 32.62 -14.66
N ASP A 101 -9.97 32.12 -14.57
CA ASP A 101 -10.43 30.94 -15.33
C ASP A 101 -10.82 31.33 -16.78
N ASN A 102 -9.84 31.77 -17.55
CA ASN A 102 -10.02 32.13 -18.95
C ASN A 102 -8.94 31.51 -19.83
N ARG A 103 -9.20 31.54 -21.16
CA ARG A 103 -8.35 30.88 -22.13
C ARG A 103 -6.97 31.55 -22.27
N GLU A 104 -6.89 32.85 -22.07
CA GLU A 104 -5.66 33.63 -22.18
C GLU A 104 -4.68 33.27 -21.07
N THR A 105 -5.14 33.30 -19.82
CA THR A 105 -4.36 32.91 -18.65
C THR A 105 -3.94 31.45 -18.73
N ALA A 106 -4.86 30.56 -19.10
CA ALA A 106 -4.53 29.13 -19.28
C ALA A 106 -3.43 28.92 -20.35
N SER A 107 -3.52 29.66 -21.46
CA SER A 107 -2.50 29.62 -22.53
C SER A 107 -1.16 30.18 -22.07
N ALA A 108 -1.16 31.27 -21.29
CA ALA A 108 0.06 31.86 -20.73
C ALA A 108 0.75 30.85 -19.79
N ILE A 109 0.03 30.26 -18.84
CA ILE A 109 0.57 29.25 -17.91
C ILE A 109 1.11 28.03 -18.70
N TYR A 110 0.33 27.49 -19.65
CA TYR A 110 0.70 26.31 -20.40
C TYR A 110 1.98 26.51 -21.24
N ARG A 111 2.18 27.72 -21.80
CA ARG A 111 3.31 28.03 -22.68
C ARG A 111 4.53 28.62 -21.97
N MET A 112 4.41 28.95 -20.69
CA MET A 112 5.47 29.56 -19.90
C MET A 112 6.68 28.63 -19.71
N PHE A 113 6.45 27.32 -19.73
CA PHE A 113 7.45 26.33 -19.39
C PHE A 113 7.64 25.31 -20.53
N ASP A 114 8.88 25.01 -20.85
CA ASP A 114 9.31 23.99 -21.81
C ASP A 114 9.74 22.66 -21.13
N ILE A 115 9.48 22.54 -19.85
CA ILE A 115 9.80 21.40 -18.97
C ILE A 115 8.51 20.82 -18.35
N PRO A 116 8.56 19.66 -17.69
CA PRO A 116 7.40 19.09 -16.99
C PRO A 116 6.81 20.05 -15.95
N VAL A 117 5.49 20.20 -15.98
CA VAL A 117 4.72 21.03 -15.05
C VAL A 117 3.67 20.19 -14.36
N ILE A 118 3.57 20.34 -13.03
CA ILE A 118 2.51 19.75 -12.22
C ILE A 118 1.69 20.88 -11.60
N ALA A 119 0.53 21.14 -12.17
CA ALA A 119 -0.42 22.13 -11.67
C ALA A 119 -1.40 21.46 -10.68
N ILE A 120 -1.67 22.09 -9.55
CA ILE A 120 -2.60 21.62 -8.54
C ILE A 120 -3.76 22.61 -8.43
N GLY A 121 -4.97 22.07 -8.52
CA GLY A 121 -6.20 22.86 -8.38
C GLY A 121 -7.26 22.21 -7.52
N GLU A 122 -8.33 22.97 -7.23
CA GLU A 122 -9.56 22.46 -6.64
C GLU A 122 -10.54 22.00 -7.71
N GLU A 123 -11.70 21.42 -7.33
CA GLU A 123 -12.66 20.83 -8.27
C GLU A 123 -12.99 21.66 -9.52
N PRO A 124 -13.21 23.00 -9.44
CA PRO A 124 -13.49 23.80 -10.64
C PRO A 124 -12.39 23.71 -11.69
N ALA A 125 -11.13 23.50 -11.29
CA ALA A 125 -10.00 23.41 -12.21
C ALA A 125 -10.14 22.27 -13.23
N GLY A 126 -10.85 21.20 -12.89
CA GLY A 126 -11.07 20.05 -13.80
C GLY A 126 -11.94 20.37 -15.03
N ARG A 127 -12.66 21.51 -15.02
CA ARG A 127 -13.47 21.99 -16.16
C ARG A 127 -12.93 23.28 -16.76
N SER A 128 -11.80 23.76 -16.30
CA SER A 128 -11.16 25.00 -16.75
C SER A 128 -10.56 24.84 -18.15
N PRO A 129 -10.30 25.96 -18.86
CA PRO A 129 -9.50 25.94 -20.09
C PRO A 129 -8.14 25.26 -19.92
N LEU A 130 -7.52 25.36 -18.72
CA LEU A 130 -6.27 24.70 -18.41
C LEU A 130 -6.39 23.17 -18.45
N ALA A 131 -7.50 22.59 -17.98
CA ALA A 131 -7.76 21.15 -18.05
C ALA A 131 -7.85 20.65 -19.50
N TYR A 132 -8.41 21.45 -20.41
CA TYR A 132 -8.45 21.12 -21.84
C TYR A 132 -7.06 21.15 -22.47
N MET A 133 -6.17 22.02 -22.03
CA MET A 133 -4.79 22.14 -22.53
C MET A 133 -3.88 21.07 -21.95
N ALA A 134 -4.06 20.71 -20.70
CA ALA A 134 -3.21 19.75 -19.99
C ALA A 134 -3.00 18.44 -20.79
N ASP A 135 -1.81 17.87 -20.72
CA ASP A 135 -1.47 16.58 -21.33
C ASP A 135 -1.94 15.43 -20.47
N LEU A 136 -1.92 15.61 -19.15
CA LEU A 136 -2.42 14.67 -18.17
C LEU A 136 -3.42 15.36 -17.23
N LEU A 137 -4.57 14.72 -17.01
CA LEU A 137 -5.61 15.21 -16.10
C LEU A 137 -5.93 14.13 -15.06
N ILE A 138 -5.71 14.47 -13.79
CA ILE A 138 -5.95 13.58 -12.65
C ILE A 138 -6.97 14.21 -11.72
N GLU A 139 -8.07 13.51 -11.49
CA GLU A 139 -9.05 13.82 -10.46
C GLU A 139 -8.70 13.05 -9.18
N MET A 140 -8.55 13.77 -8.07
CA MET A 140 -8.39 13.16 -6.77
C MET A 140 -9.66 13.32 -5.94
N ARG A 141 -10.16 12.20 -5.41
CA ARG A 141 -11.37 12.16 -4.60
C ARG A 141 -11.19 11.31 -3.36
N GLN A 142 -12.06 11.49 -2.39
CA GLN A 142 -12.15 10.64 -1.21
C GLN A 142 -13.57 10.15 -0.99
N GLU A 143 -13.66 9.02 -0.34
CA GLU A 143 -14.91 8.37 0.04
C GLU A 143 -14.79 7.85 1.47
N PHE A 144 -15.89 7.92 2.21
CA PHE A 144 -15.99 7.31 3.53
C PHE A 144 -16.99 6.16 3.48
N SER A 145 -16.57 4.98 3.94
CA SER A 145 -17.43 3.81 4.03
C SER A 145 -17.13 3.04 5.32
N ARG A 146 -18.16 2.77 6.11
CA ARG A 146 -18.06 2.12 7.43
C ARG A 146 -17.01 2.77 8.34
N GLY A 147 -16.93 4.10 8.35
CA GLY A 147 -15.97 4.87 9.13
C GLY A 147 -14.54 4.86 8.58
N ALA A 148 -14.25 4.11 7.51
CA ALA A 148 -12.95 4.09 6.88
C ALA A 148 -12.87 5.08 5.72
N ARG A 149 -11.71 5.75 5.58
CA ARG A 149 -11.38 6.67 4.49
C ARG A 149 -10.74 5.92 3.34
N TYR A 150 -11.15 6.24 2.12
CA TYR A 150 -10.58 5.76 0.87
C TYR A 150 -10.25 6.95 0.00
N ARG A 151 -9.05 7.01 -0.57
CA ARG A 151 -8.62 8.01 -1.53
C ARG A 151 -8.34 7.38 -2.87
N TYR A 152 -8.62 8.14 -3.93
CA TYR A 152 -8.48 7.69 -5.31
C TYR A 152 -7.82 8.78 -6.14
N ALA A 153 -6.95 8.35 -7.05
CA ALA A 153 -6.45 9.14 -8.16
C ALA A 153 -7.01 8.56 -9.45
N ARG A 154 -7.85 9.30 -10.15
CA ARG A 154 -8.50 8.90 -11.40
C ARG A 154 -7.88 9.63 -12.58
N PHE A 155 -7.38 8.88 -13.52
CA PHE A 155 -6.76 9.41 -14.73
C PHE A 155 -7.84 9.65 -15.79
N LEU A 156 -8.22 10.91 -16.01
CA LEU A 156 -9.29 11.28 -16.93
C LEU A 156 -8.80 11.53 -18.35
N LYS A 157 -7.54 11.91 -18.49
CA LYS A 157 -6.90 12.22 -19.78
C LYS A 157 -5.42 11.92 -19.68
N SER A 158 -4.85 11.34 -20.73
CA SER A 158 -3.41 11.17 -20.91
C SER A 158 -3.08 11.21 -22.38
N ARG A 159 -2.19 12.13 -22.78
CA ARG A 159 -1.71 12.30 -24.17
C ARG A 159 -0.33 11.70 -24.38
N LEU A 160 0.48 11.61 -23.32
CA LEU A 160 1.90 11.24 -23.40
C LEU A 160 2.18 9.76 -23.12
N GLY A 161 1.16 9.00 -22.78
CA GLY A 161 1.30 7.56 -22.51
C GLY A 161 0.08 6.97 -21.84
N GLN A 162 0.10 5.67 -21.61
CA GLN A 162 -0.97 5.01 -20.86
C GLN A 162 -0.70 5.14 -19.36
N PRO A 163 -1.66 5.64 -18.57
CA PRO A 163 -1.56 5.58 -17.12
C PRO A 163 -1.61 4.13 -16.63
N PRO A 164 -1.07 3.84 -15.45
CA PRO A 164 -0.97 2.46 -14.93
C PRO A 164 -2.34 1.80 -14.71
N ALA A 165 -3.37 2.60 -14.49
CA ALA A 165 -4.78 2.20 -14.43
C ALA A 165 -5.67 3.43 -14.61
N ALA A 166 -6.96 3.22 -14.92
CA ALA A 166 -7.93 4.32 -15.01
C ALA A 166 -8.16 5.00 -13.64
N GLU A 167 -8.07 4.23 -12.56
CA GLU A 167 -8.20 4.71 -11.18
C GLU A 167 -7.28 3.90 -10.25
N LEU A 168 -6.54 4.60 -9.40
CA LEU A 168 -5.69 3.99 -8.37
C LEU A 168 -6.14 4.43 -6.98
N ARG A 169 -6.06 3.52 -6.01
CA ARG A 169 -6.19 3.86 -4.60
C ARG A 169 -4.91 4.50 -4.08
N LEU A 170 -5.04 5.38 -3.11
CA LEU A 170 -3.94 6.15 -2.56
C LEU A 170 -3.97 6.12 -1.05
N ALA A 171 -2.82 5.94 -0.41
CA ALA A 171 -2.59 6.24 1.00
C ALA A 171 -1.55 7.35 1.11
N VAL A 172 -1.78 8.33 1.99
CA VAL A 172 -0.81 9.38 2.31
C VAL A 172 -0.22 9.06 3.67
N VAL A 173 0.99 8.58 3.68
CA VAL A 173 1.71 8.10 4.86
C VAL A 173 3.07 8.79 4.96
N ARG A 174 3.70 8.71 6.12
CA ARG A 174 5.08 9.15 6.32
C ARG A 174 6.00 8.42 5.32
N GLY A 175 6.87 9.15 4.66
CA GLY A 175 7.71 8.61 3.58
C GLY A 175 7.07 8.67 2.19
N GLY A 176 5.87 9.25 2.07
CA GLY A 176 5.26 9.58 0.79
C GLY A 176 3.89 8.95 0.55
N PRO A 177 3.19 9.42 -0.48
CA PRO A 177 1.98 8.77 -0.93
C PRO A 177 2.33 7.41 -1.55
N VAL A 178 1.59 6.39 -1.15
CA VAL A 178 1.65 5.04 -1.71
C VAL A 178 0.46 4.87 -2.65
N LEU A 179 0.72 4.68 -3.93
CA LEU A 179 -0.29 4.24 -4.89
C LEU A 179 -0.55 2.75 -4.66
N ILE A 180 -1.77 2.42 -4.26
CA ILE A 180 -2.15 1.07 -3.87
C ILE A 180 -2.68 0.34 -5.11
N GLU A 181 -1.84 -0.51 -5.67
CA GLU A 181 -2.22 -1.40 -6.75
C GLU A 181 -2.96 -2.63 -6.20
N PRO A 182 -3.96 -3.15 -6.92
CA PRO A 182 -4.50 -4.46 -6.61
C PRO A 182 -3.38 -5.50 -6.62
N TRP A 183 -3.36 -6.33 -5.58
CA TRP A 183 -2.37 -7.40 -5.51
C TRP A 183 -2.57 -8.38 -6.68
N ASN A 184 -1.46 -8.80 -7.27
CA ASN A 184 -1.43 -9.72 -8.40
C ASN A 184 -0.46 -10.87 -8.09
N GLU A 185 -0.96 -12.08 -8.25
CA GLU A 185 -0.23 -13.33 -8.06
C GLU A 185 1.02 -13.47 -8.95
N GLY A 186 1.05 -12.81 -10.11
CA GLY A 186 2.23 -12.76 -10.99
C GLY A 186 3.41 -11.94 -10.45
N LYS A 187 3.23 -11.24 -9.32
CA LYS A 187 4.28 -10.45 -8.64
C LYS A 187 5.01 -11.21 -7.53
N LEU A 188 4.84 -12.53 -7.44
CA LEU A 188 5.56 -13.33 -6.45
C LEU A 188 7.05 -13.34 -6.76
N GLY A 189 7.87 -13.09 -5.72
CA GLY A 189 9.31 -13.19 -5.82
C GLY A 189 9.79 -14.64 -5.96
N PRO A 190 11.00 -14.86 -6.46
CA PRO A 190 11.57 -16.19 -6.63
C PRO A 190 12.02 -16.84 -5.32
N ALA A 191 12.30 -16.03 -4.29
CA ALA A 191 12.83 -16.52 -3.02
C ALA A 191 11.73 -17.10 -2.12
N ALA A 192 11.98 -18.29 -1.58
CA ALA A 192 11.12 -18.92 -0.59
C ALA A 192 11.60 -18.58 0.84
N ILE A 193 10.68 -18.20 1.70
CA ILE A 193 10.89 -18.04 3.14
C ILE A 193 10.49 -19.36 3.79
N PRO A 194 11.44 -20.20 4.22
CA PRO A 194 11.13 -21.53 4.73
C PRO A 194 10.46 -21.46 6.11
N LEU A 195 9.61 -22.44 6.38
CA LEU A 195 9.16 -22.77 7.73
C LEU A 195 10.24 -23.62 8.40
N SER A 196 10.60 -23.37 9.67
CA SER A 196 11.66 -24.16 10.35
C SER A 196 11.26 -25.62 10.59
N MET A 197 9.96 -25.91 10.60
CA MET A 197 9.35 -27.23 10.81
C MET A 197 9.74 -27.89 12.16
N ARG A 198 9.99 -27.10 13.18
CA ARG A 198 10.26 -27.60 14.55
C ARG A 198 9.02 -27.76 15.38
N ARG A 199 8.05 -26.84 15.18
CA ARG A 199 6.78 -26.80 15.92
C ARG A 199 5.60 -27.22 15.09
N VAL A 200 5.73 -27.05 13.76
CA VAL A 200 4.77 -27.49 12.75
C VAL A 200 5.50 -28.43 11.81
N VAL A 201 5.18 -29.71 11.87
CA VAL A 201 5.87 -30.78 11.14
C VAL A 201 4.92 -31.38 10.11
N PHE A 202 5.29 -31.32 8.85
CA PHE A 202 4.56 -32.02 7.79
C PHE A 202 5.14 -33.40 7.59
N ALA A 203 4.29 -34.40 7.40
CA ALA A 203 4.73 -35.78 7.10
C ALA A 203 5.60 -35.81 5.82
N ALA A 204 6.59 -36.68 5.77
CA ALA A 204 7.54 -36.75 4.67
C ALA A 204 6.86 -36.90 3.31
N GLU A 205 5.82 -37.71 3.21
CA GLU A 205 5.02 -37.92 1.98
C GLU A 205 4.36 -36.62 1.48
N ALA A 206 3.95 -35.73 2.39
CA ALA A 206 3.40 -34.43 2.03
C ALA A 206 4.49 -33.48 1.52
N VAL A 207 5.67 -33.53 2.12
CA VAL A 207 6.83 -32.71 1.71
C VAL A 207 7.34 -33.16 0.35
N GLU A 208 7.46 -34.47 0.11
CA GLU A 208 7.86 -35.05 -1.17
C GLU A 208 6.86 -34.73 -2.28
N ALA A 209 5.57 -34.83 -2.00
CA ALA A 209 4.51 -34.49 -2.95
C ALA A 209 4.53 -33.00 -3.32
N LEU A 210 4.87 -32.11 -2.38
CA LEU A 210 5.07 -30.68 -2.64
C LEU A 210 6.30 -30.41 -3.49
N ALA A 211 7.41 -31.12 -3.20
CA ALA A 211 8.64 -31.04 -3.97
C ALA A 211 8.45 -31.51 -5.43
N ALA A 212 7.66 -32.56 -5.65
CA ALA A 212 7.36 -33.10 -6.96
C ALA A 212 6.44 -32.16 -7.78
N ALA A 213 5.55 -31.40 -7.11
CA ALA A 213 4.63 -30.51 -7.78
C ALA A 213 5.30 -29.24 -8.35
N ARG A 214 6.38 -28.75 -7.68
CA ARG A 214 7.23 -27.65 -8.18
C ARG A 214 8.60 -27.72 -7.53
N GLN A 215 9.66 -27.87 -8.34
CA GLN A 215 11.04 -28.00 -7.87
C GLN A 215 11.51 -26.84 -6.96
N ASP A 216 10.96 -25.64 -7.12
CA ASP A 216 11.35 -24.43 -6.37
C ASP A 216 10.67 -24.30 -5.00
N TYR A 217 9.68 -25.15 -4.68
CA TYR A 217 8.85 -25.07 -3.47
C TYR A 217 8.87 -26.35 -2.64
N ALA A 218 10.02 -26.97 -2.57
CA ALA A 218 10.26 -28.26 -1.91
C ALA A 218 10.04 -28.26 -0.38
N ARG A 219 9.63 -27.12 0.21
CA ARG A 219 9.37 -27.03 1.65
C ARG A 219 8.12 -26.18 1.91
N PRO A 220 7.31 -26.51 2.92
CA PRO A 220 6.28 -25.62 3.42
C PRO A 220 6.92 -24.28 3.80
N GLY A 221 6.45 -23.20 3.19
CA GLY A 221 6.98 -21.87 3.42
C GLY A 221 6.14 -20.81 2.74
N LEU A 222 6.61 -19.59 2.80
CA LEU A 222 6.04 -18.44 2.11
C LEU A 222 6.98 -17.98 1.01
N LEU A 223 6.43 -17.59 -0.13
CA LEU A 223 7.18 -16.85 -1.13
C LEU A 223 7.27 -15.38 -0.75
N GLU A 224 8.33 -14.70 -1.17
CA GLU A 224 8.37 -13.24 -1.12
C GLU A 224 7.17 -12.67 -1.87
N GLY A 225 6.49 -11.70 -1.25
CA GLY A 225 5.25 -11.11 -1.77
C GLY A 225 4.00 -11.99 -1.69
N SER A 226 4.09 -13.21 -1.15
CA SER A 226 2.94 -14.11 -1.01
C SER A 226 2.00 -13.68 0.11
N ARG A 227 0.76 -14.16 0.03
CA ARG A 227 -0.27 -13.98 1.05
C ARG A 227 -0.94 -15.31 1.35
N VAL A 228 -0.80 -15.76 2.60
CA VAL A 228 -1.43 -16.99 3.10
C VAL A 228 -2.47 -16.62 4.15
N ALA A 229 -3.63 -17.24 4.12
CA ALA A 229 -4.65 -17.09 5.15
C ALA A 229 -4.95 -18.43 5.82
N ASP A 230 -4.93 -18.41 7.14
CA ASP A 230 -5.33 -19.54 7.99
C ASP A 230 -6.62 -19.17 8.74
N PHE A 231 -7.68 -19.90 8.46
CA PHE A 231 -8.95 -19.83 9.17
C PHE A 231 -8.94 -20.90 10.25
N VAL A 232 -8.80 -20.47 11.49
CA VAL A 232 -8.65 -21.38 12.63
C VAL A 232 -9.83 -21.26 13.60
N GLY A 233 -10.12 -22.33 14.31
CA GLY A 233 -11.10 -22.32 15.40
C GLY A 233 -10.72 -21.33 16.51
N GLN A 234 -11.58 -21.21 17.53
CA GLN A 234 -11.34 -20.30 18.66
C GLN A 234 -10.75 -21.01 19.89
N GLY A 235 -10.48 -22.30 19.79
CA GLY A 235 -9.96 -23.08 20.89
C GLY A 235 -8.52 -22.75 21.29
N PRO A 236 -8.10 -23.07 22.51
CA PRO A 236 -6.72 -22.89 22.96
C PRO A 236 -5.69 -23.62 22.08
N GLU A 237 -6.05 -24.79 21.54
CA GLU A 237 -5.19 -25.58 20.64
C GLU A 237 -5.03 -24.87 19.28
N ASP A 238 -6.08 -24.21 18.78
CA ASP A 238 -6.02 -23.44 17.54
C ASP A 238 -5.08 -22.24 17.69
N MET A 239 -5.15 -21.54 18.81
CA MET A 239 -4.24 -20.45 19.15
C MET A 239 -2.80 -20.94 19.36
N ALA A 240 -2.61 -22.13 19.93
CA ALA A 240 -1.29 -22.72 20.08
C ALA A 240 -0.68 -23.08 18.73
N LEU A 241 -1.49 -23.60 17.78
CA LEU A 241 -1.05 -23.88 16.42
C LEU A 241 -0.66 -22.60 15.69
N ALA A 242 -1.48 -21.55 15.74
CA ALA A 242 -1.15 -20.25 15.16
C ALA A 242 0.20 -19.72 15.69
N SER A 243 0.41 -19.83 17.01
CA SER A 243 1.68 -19.47 17.63
C SER A 243 2.86 -20.33 17.17
N ALA A 244 2.64 -21.64 16.97
CA ALA A 244 3.68 -22.56 16.48
C ALA A 244 4.11 -22.18 15.06
N VAL A 245 3.17 -21.91 14.17
CA VAL A 245 3.43 -21.44 12.79
C VAL A 245 4.22 -20.15 12.81
N LEU A 246 3.79 -19.15 13.59
CA LEU A 246 4.50 -17.88 13.76
C LEU A 246 5.96 -18.11 14.20
N CYS A 247 6.15 -18.93 15.22
CA CYS A 247 7.48 -19.16 15.79
C CYS A 247 8.40 -19.92 14.81
N ASP A 248 7.87 -20.81 14.00
CA ASP A 248 8.64 -21.50 12.98
C ASP A 248 9.06 -20.54 11.86
N TYR A 249 8.24 -19.56 11.48
CA TYR A 249 8.67 -18.47 10.58
C TYR A 249 9.71 -17.57 11.23
N ALA A 250 9.55 -17.23 12.50
CA ALA A 250 10.47 -16.36 13.23
C ALA A 250 11.88 -16.96 13.36
N GLU A 251 12.01 -18.29 13.40
CA GLU A 251 13.30 -18.97 13.36
C GLU A 251 13.98 -18.92 11.98
N SER A 252 13.17 -18.84 10.92
CA SER A 252 13.68 -18.86 9.54
C SER A 252 13.93 -17.47 8.96
N ALA A 253 13.17 -16.46 9.42
CA ALA A 253 13.25 -15.10 8.90
C ALA A 253 12.80 -14.06 9.94
N ARG A 254 13.24 -12.82 9.77
CA ARG A 254 12.72 -11.71 10.58
C ARG A 254 11.21 -11.59 10.42
N THR A 255 10.48 -11.85 11.49
CA THR A 255 9.02 -11.88 11.49
C THR A 255 8.47 -10.85 12.46
N ALA A 256 7.46 -10.10 12.05
CA ALA A 256 6.70 -9.19 12.89
C ALA A 256 5.30 -9.76 13.17
N LEU A 257 4.91 -9.80 14.43
CA LEU A 257 3.55 -10.12 14.87
C LEU A 257 2.75 -8.83 15.05
N ILE A 258 1.72 -8.68 14.25
CA ILE A 258 0.78 -7.57 14.32
C ILE A 258 -0.60 -8.12 14.67
N TYR A 259 -1.22 -7.59 15.69
CA TYR A 259 -2.50 -8.11 16.15
C TYR A 259 -3.47 -6.97 16.49
N THR A 260 -4.75 -7.22 16.26
CA THR A 260 -5.83 -6.26 16.55
C THR A 260 -6.39 -6.42 17.96
N HIS A 261 -6.13 -7.57 18.61
CA HIS A 261 -6.50 -7.84 20.00
C HIS A 261 -5.47 -8.78 20.66
N ARG A 262 -5.33 -8.70 21.99
CA ARG A 262 -4.22 -9.31 22.76
C ARG A 262 -4.31 -10.83 23.00
N THR A 263 -5.32 -11.52 22.48
CA THR A 263 -5.53 -12.94 22.78
C THR A 263 -4.33 -13.80 22.43
N ILE A 264 -3.69 -13.56 21.28
CA ILE A 264 -2.55 -14.35 20.81
C ILE A 264 -1.29 -14.16 21.66
N GLU A 265 -1.11 -13.02 22.33
CA GLU A 265 0.09 -12.72 23.14
C GLU A 265 0.40 -13.81 24.18
N ARG A 266 -0.65 -14.43 24.74
CA ARG A 266 -0.52 -15.46 25.78
C ARG A 266 0.04 -16.78 25.24
N PHE A 267 -0.08 -17.02 23.94
CA PHE A 267 0.34 -18.26 23.30
C PHE A 267 1.70 -18.15 22.63
N VAL A 268 2.15 -16.94 22.27
CA VAL A 268 3.43 -16.73 21.57
C VAL A 268 4.60 -16.83 22.55
N LYS A 269 5.45 -17.85 22.35
CA LYS A 269 6.61 -18.15 23.19
C LYS A 269 7.95 -17.88 22.55
N CYS A 270 7.97 -17.44 21.29
CA CYS A 270 9.19 -17.06 20.58
C CYS A 270 9.48 -15.56 20.67
N ASP A 271 10.72 -15.18 20.40
CA ASP A 271 11.12 -13.79 20.33
C ASP A 271 10.75 -13.21 18.95
N VAL A 272 9.71 -12.39 18.93
CA VAL A 272 9.23 -11.69 17.73
C VAL A 272 8.85 -10.26 18.09
N LYS A 273 9.10 -9.36 17.17
CA LYS A 273 8.59 -7.98 17.29
C LYS A 273 7.06 -8.00 17.33
N ARG A 274 6.48 -7.50 18.40
CA ARG A 274 5.02 -7.52 18.64
C ARG A 274 4.44 -6.12 18.62
N ARG A 275 3.36 -5.92 17.90
CA ARG A 275 2.66 -4.63 17.87
C ARG A 275 1.15 -4.80 17.84
N LEU A 276 0.48 -4.20 18.83
CA LEU A 276 -0.97 -4.00 18.78
C LEU A 276 -1.30 -2.84 17.85
N VAL A 277 -2.13 -3.10 16.85
CA VAL A 277 -2.72 -2.07 15.99
C VAL A 277 -4.24 -2.17 16.14
N PRO A 278 -4.89 -1.26 16.88
CA PRO A 278 -6.33 -1.31 17.08
C PRO A 278 -7.10 -1.24 15.75
N VAL A 279 -8.20 -1.98 15.64
CA VAL A 279 -9.01 -2.02 14.41
C VAL A 279 -9.43 -0.64 13.97
N ASP A 280 -9.85 0.22 14.91
CA ASP A 280 -10.31 1.58 14.59
C ASP A 280 -9.19 2.45 14.01
N ALA A 281 -7.94 2.23 14.41
CA ALA A 281 -6.79 2.91 13.79
C ALA A 281 -6.65 2.55 12.31
N LEU A 282 -7.00 1.31 11.92
CA LEU A 282 -6.95 0.87 10.53
C LEU A 282 -8.03 1.53 9.63
N ALA A 283 -8.88 2.39 10.17
CA ALA A 283 -9.87 3.12 9.40
C ALA A 283 -9.26 4.26 8.54
N ASP A 284 -8.07 4.73 8.86
CA ASP A 284 -7.39 5.82 8.14
C ASP A 284 -5.90 5.52 7.87
N ASP A 285 -5.17 6.51 7.35
CA ASP A 285 -3.77 6.36 6.97
C ASP A 285 -2.82 6.27 8.17
N LYS A 286 -3.20 6.79 9.35
CA LYS A 286 -2.39 6.64 10.57
C LYS A 286 -2.27 5.19 11.00
N GLY A 287 -3.33 4.40 10.78
CA GLY A 287 -3.26 2.96 11.01
C GLY A 287 -2.34 2.25 10.01
N LEU A 288 -2.29 2.71 8.77
CA LEU A 288 -1.34 2.18 7.79
C LEU A 288 0.10 2.53 8.17
N GLU A 289 0.35 3.74 8.70
CA GLU A 289 1.66 4.11 9.27
C GLU A 289 2.03 3.21 10.47
N ALA A 290 1.08 2.94 11.34
CA ALA A 290 1.30 2.03 12.47
C ALA A 290 1.65 0.61 12.00
N LEU A 291 1.08 0.15 10.89
CA LEU A 291 1.47 -1.11 10.25
C LEU A 291 2.89 -1.05 9.68
N MET A 292 3.27 0.05 9.01
CA MET A 292 4.63 0.24 8.51
C MET A 292 5.65 0.17 9.64
N ASP A 293 5.39 0.87 10.75
CA ASP A 293 6.26 0.85 11.95
C ASP A 293 6.33 -0.54 12.60
N ALA A 294 5.21 -1.27 12.59
CA ALA A 294 5.14 -2.61 13.14
C ALA A 294 5.94 -3.61 12.30
N VAL A 295 5.78 -3.57 10.99
CA VAL A 295 6.51 -4.42 10.04
C VAL A 295 8.00 -4.07 10.04
N GLY A 296 8.35 -2.79 9.91
CA GLY A 296 9.73 -2.35 9.83
C GLY A 296 10.52 -3.07 8.73
N ASP A 297 11.59 -3.78 9.13
CA ASP A 297 12.48 -4.55 8.25
C ASP A 297 12.16 -6.05 8.19
N ALA A 298 11.00 -6.48 8.74
CA ALA A 298 10.59 -7.87 8.71
C ALA A 298 10.39 -8.38 7.28
N LYS A 299 10.67 -9.67 7.06
CA LYS A 299 10.38 -10.39 5.82
C LYS A 299 8.99 -11.04 5.83
N VAL A 300 8.47 -11.30 7.03
CA VAL A 300 7.14 -11.88 7.24
C VAL A 300 6.34 -10.99 8.17
N ALA A 301 5.17 -10.56 7.72
CA ALA A 301 4.14 -9.95 8.56
C ALA A 301 3.11 -11.00 8.94
N PHE A 302 3.05 -11.35 10.22
CA PHE A 302 2.05 -12.22 10.77
C PHE A 302 0.91 -11.38 11.34
N LEU A 303 -0.25 -11.42 10.69
CA LEU A 303 -1.41 -10.60 11.03
C LEU A 303 -2.45 -11.46 11.76
N HIS A 304 -2.81 -11.10 12.99
CA HIS A 304 -3.80 -11.80 13.79
C HIS A 304 -5.00 -10.91 14.13
N GLY A 305 -6.20 -11.49 14.10
CA GLY A 305 -7.43 -10.79 14.47
C GLY A 305 -8.05 -9.99 13.32
N LEU A 306 -7.74 -10.32 12.06
CA LEU A 306 -8.26 -9.65 10.88
C LEU A 306 -9.77 -9.83 10.69
N GLU A 307 -10.39 -10.83 11.34
CA GLU A 307 -11.85 -10.98 11.42
C GLU A 307 -12.50 -9.72 12.00
N GLN A 308 -11.85 -9.05 12.96
CA GLN A 308 -12.35 -7.79 13.52
C GLN A 308 -12.34 -6.66 12.50
N VAL A 309 -11.34 -6.62 11.62
CA VAL A 309 -11.30 -5.65 10.51
C VAL A 309 -12.45 -5.90 9.54
N VAL A 310 -12.69 -7.18 9.19
CA VAL A 310 -13.82 -7.55 8.32
C VAL A 310 -15.16 -7.16 8.95
N PHE A 311 -15.35 -7.46 10.23
CA PHE A 311 -16.58 -7.19 10.96
C PHE A 311 -16.87 -5.68 11.07
N ARG A 312 -15.89 -4.89 11.52
CA ARG A 312 -16.08 -3.46 11.83
C ARG A 312 -15.92 -2.54 10.60
N LEU A 313 -14.91 -2.77 9.78
CA LEU A 313 -14.55 -1.90 8.66
C LEU A 313 -14.92 -2.50 7.29
N GLY A 314 -15.23 -3.80 7.24
CA GLY A 314 -15.65 -4.52 6.05
C GLY A 314 -14.49 -5.07 5.22
N VAL A 315 -14.83 -6.01 4.34
CA VAL A 315 -13.91 -6.73 3.45
C VAL A 315 -13.10 -5.77 2.56
N ARG A 316 -13.73 -4.69 2.09
CA ARG A 316 -13.07 -3.65 1.26
C ARG A 316 -11.89 -3.00 1.99
N ARG A 317 -11.99 -2.76 3.32
CA ARG A 317 -10.89 -2.20 4.10
C ARG A 317 -9.78 -3.21 4.34
N LEU A 318 -10.13 -4.45 4.65
CA LEU A 318 -9.14 -5.52 4.74
C LEU A 318 -8.33 -5.63 3.44
N ARG A 319 -8.99 -5.64 2.28
CA ARG A 319 -8.32 -5.67 0.97
C ARG A 319 -7.38 -4.49 0.80
N LEU A 320 -7.80 -3.28 1.16
CA LEU A 320 -6.95 -2.09 1.08
C LEU A 320 -5.70 -2.22 1.97
N VAL A 321 -5.85 -2.71 3.19
CA VAL A 321 -4.72 -2.93 4.13
C VAL A 321 -3.70 -3.91 3.55
N LEU A 322 -4.18 -5.04 3.01
CA LEU A 322 -3.32 -6.05 2.42
C LEU A 322 -2.65 -5.54 1.14
N ASP A 323 -3.40 -4.88 0.26
CA ASP A 323 -2.87 -4.31 -0.99
C ASP A 323 -1.86 -3.18 -0.70
N PHE A 324 -2.10 -2.38 0.35
CA PHE A 324 -1.16 -1.37 0.83
C PHE A 324 0.17 -2.01 1.24
N LEU A 325 0.15 -3.06 2.06
CA LEU A 325 1.36 -3.75 2.50
C LEU A 325 2.19 -4.26 1.31
N SER A 326 1.54 -4.88 0.32
CA SER A 326 2.23 -5.37 -0.88
C SER A 326 2.69 -4.26 -1.83
N SER A 327 2.00 -3.13 -1.88
CA SER A 327 2.42 -1.99 -2.70
C SER A 327 3.58 -1.23 -2.05
N TRP A 328 3.58 -1.14 -0.71
CA TRP A 328 4.65 -0.52 0.06
C TRP A 328 5.90 -1.40 0.13
N ARG A 329 5.74 -2.70 0.36
CA ARG A 329 6.80 -3.71 0.47
C ARG A 329 6.47 -4.93 -0.38
N PRO A 330 6.83 -4.92 -1.68
CA PRO A 330 6.51 -6.02 -2.60
C PRO A 330 7.13 -7.36 -2.24
N ASP A 331 8.26 -7.35 -1.53
CA ASP A 331 8.97 -8.54 -1.03
C ASP A 331 8.37 -9.12 0.27
N LEU A 332 7.48 -8.37 0.94
CA LEU A 332 6.89 -8.78 2.22
C LEU A 332 5.93 -9.95 2.03
N ALA A 333 6.19 -11.06 2.69
CA ALA A 333 5.23 -12.15 2.81
C ALA A 333 4.24 -11.88 3.95
N VAL A 334 2.97 -12.17 3.72
CA VAL A 334 1.89 -11.95 4.69
C VAL A 334 1.26 -13.28 5.08
N ALA A 335 1.30 -13.61 6.37
CA ALA A 335 0.57 -14.72 6.97
C ALA A 335 -0.59 -14.15 7.81
N ALA A 336 -1.81 -14.35 7.35
CA ALA A 336 -3.02 -13.80 7.95
C ALA A 336 -3.78 -14.87 8.74
N PHE A 337 -4.12 -14.61 10.01
CA PHE A 337 -4.88 -15.51 10.85
C PHE A 337 -6.26 -14.93 11.15
N PHE A 338 -7.28 -15.72 10.84
CA PHE A 338 -8.69 -15.43 11.13
C PHE A 338 -9.20 -16.43 12.15
N SER A 339 -9.69 -15.96 13.27
CA SER A 339 -10.15 -16.81 14.37
C SER A 339 -11.67 -16.87 14.43
N GLY A 340 -12.26 -18.07 14.36
CA GLY A 340 -13.70 -18.28 14.50
C GLY A 340 -14.55 -17.68 13.36
N VAL A 341 -13.98 -17.54 12.18
CA VAL A 341 -14.67 -17.05 10.96
C VAL A 341 -14.56 -18.10 9.87
N GLU A 342 -15.69 -18.41 9.23
CA GLU A 342 -15.69 -19.27 8.07
C GLU A 342 -15.05 -18.57 6.86
N PRO A 343 -14.21 -19.28 6.11
CA PRO A 343 -13.63 -18.76 4.89
C PRO A 343 -14.72 -18.47 3.86
N SER A 344 -14.77 -17.25 3.37
CA SER A 344 -15.72 -16.85 2.33
C SER A 344 -15.03 -16.64 0.98
N PRO A 345 -15.69 -16.91 -0.16
CA PRO A 345 -15.11 -16.68 -1.49
C PRO A 345 -14.57 -15.26 -1.69
N ARG A 346 -15.19 -14.25 -1.07
CA ARG A 346 -14.76 -12.85 -1.15
C ARG A 346 -13.40 -12.58 -0.50
N LEU A 347 -12.95 -13.45 0.40
CA LEU A 347 -11.63 -13.36 1.01
C LEU A 347 -10.57 -14.13 0.22
N PHE A 348 -10.96 -15.17 -0.51
CA PHE A 348 -10.02 -16.04 -1.22
C PHE A 348 -9.16 -15.30 -2.25
N ASP A 349 -9.76 -14.31 -2.95
CA ASP A 349 -9.05 -13.54 -3.98
C ASP A 349 -7.93 -12.64 -3.44
N MET A 350 -7.84 -12.52 -2.11
CA MET A 350 -6.80 -11.72 -1.45
C MET A 350 -5.55 -12.55 -1.11
N PHE A 351 -5.60 -13.87 -1.25
CA PHE A 351 -4.56 -14.79 -0.80
C PHE A 351 -4.20 -15.81 -1.87
N ASN A 352 -2.92 -16.22 -1.90
CA ASN A 352 -2.44 -17.33 -2.74
C ASN A 352 -2.94 -18.67 -2.24
N THR A 353 -2.85 -18.84 -0.90
CA THR A 353 -3.19 -20.08 -0.23
C THR A 353 -4.11 -19.79 0.93
N VAL A 354 -5.15 -20.61 1.07
CA VAL A 354 -6.14 -20.52 2.15
C VAL A 354 -6.25 -21.88 2.81
N TRP A 355 -6.00 -21.90 4.12
CA TRP A 355 -6.17 -23.06 4.98
C TRP A 355 -7.40 -22.89 5.85
N ARG A 356 -8.09 -24.01 6.11
CA ARG A 356 -9.09 -24.16 7.15
C ARG A 356 -8.59 -25.17 8.17
N ILE A 357 -8.58 -24.79 9.44
CA ILE A 357 -8.05 -25.61 10.52
C ILE A 357 -9.09 -25.69 11.65
N GLU A 358 -9.62 -26.85 11.90
CA GLU A 358 -10.65 -27.11 12.89
C GLU A 358 -10.51 -28.48 13.54
N ALA A 359 -10.66 -28.54 14.85
CA ALA A 359 -10.81 -29.78 15.61
C ALA A 359 -9.79 -30.86 15.22
N GLY A 360 -8.53 -30.52 15.11
CA GLY A 360 -7.45 -31.46 14.75
C GLY A 360 -7.41 -31.85 13.27
N LYS A 361 -8.10 -31.13 12.41
CA LYS A 361 -8.09 -31.30 10.95
C LYS A 361 -7.63 -30.03 10.28
N ALA A 362 -6.91 -30.14 9.17
CA ALA A 362 -6.56 -29.03 8.31
C ALA A 362 -6.91 -29.34 6.86
N GLU A 363 -7.42 -28.36 6.16
CA GLU A 363 -7.78 -28.47 4.75
C GLU A 363 -7.22 -27.27 3.96
N VAL A 364 -6.60 -27.53 2.82
CA VAL A 364 -6.22 -26.51 1.85
C VAL A 364 -7.43 -26.19 0.98
N VAL A 365 -8.10 -25.09 1.28
CA VAL A 365 -9.32 -24.66 0.58
C VAL A 365 -8.98 -24.03 -0.77
N LYS A 366 -7.91 -23.23 -0.81
CA LYS A 366 -7.35 -22.63 -2.02
C LYS A 366 -5.84 -22.80 -2.03
N SER A 367 -5.27 -23.21 -3.15
CA SER A 367 -3.84 -23.19 -3.38
C SER A 367 -3.56 -22.86 -4.83
N MET A 368 -2.74 -21.86 -5.05
CA MET A 368 -2.18 -21.56 -6.36
C MET A 368 -1.01 -22.48 -6.71
N LEU A 369 -0.34 -22.99 -5.69
CA LEU A 369 0.85 -23.81 -5.85
C LEU A 369 0.52 -25.27 -6.18
N GLY A 370 -0.79 -25.60 -6.34
CA GLY A 370 -1.21 -26.96 -6.72
C GLY A 370 -0.85 -28.01 -5.67
N TRP A 371 -1.11 -27.73 -4.39
CA TRP A 371 -0.89 -28.71 -3.32
C TRP A 371 -1.58 -30.02 -3.65
N PRO A 372 -0.85 -31.11 -3.77
CA PRO A 372 -1.41 -32.42 -4.14
C PRO A 372 -2.21 -33.05 -2.99
N VAL A 373 -1.90 -32.70 -1.76
CA VAL A 373 -2.60 -33.14 -0.56
C VAL A 373 -3.44 -31.98 -0.02
N ARG A 374 -4.75 -32.17 0.04
CA ARG A 374 -5.67 -31.09 0.45
C ARG A 374 -6.17 -31.23 1.88
N ARG A 375 -6.06 -32.41 2.51
CA ARG A 375 -6.58 -32.68 3.84
C ARG A 375 -5.53 -33.33 4.72
N PHE A 376 -5.50 -32.89 5.96
CA PHE A 376 -4.57 -33.36 6.97
C PHE A 376 -5.31 -33.64 8.27
N LYS A 377 -4.90 -34.68 8.98
CA LYS A 377 -5.12 -34.83 10.40
C LYS A 377 -4.02 -34.07 11.11
N VAL A 378 -4.38 -33.21 12.06
CA VAL A 378 -3.41 -32.45 12.86
C VAL A 378 -3.36 -33.06 14.25
N GLU A 379 -2.22 -33.59 14.64
CA GLU A 379 -1.98 -34.19 15.94
C GLU A 379 -0.87 -33.44 16.67
N ARG A 380 -1.02 -33.29 17.99
CA ARG A 380 0.05 -32.74 18.82
C ARG A 380 0.86 -33.87 19.41
N ARG A 381 2.16 -33.95 19.10
CA ARG A 381 3.11 -34.94 19.59
C ARG A 381 4.38 -34.23 20.05
N GLU A 382 4.90 -34.57 21.24
CA GLU A 382 6.17 -34.03 21.77
C GLU A 382 6.29 -32.48 21.72
N GLY A 383 5.15 -31.78 21.83
CA GLY A 383 5.10 -30.32 21.78
C GLY A 383 4.99 -29.70 20.39
N ALA A 384 5.05 -30.49 19.32
CA ALA A 384 4.88 -30.08 17.93
C ALA A 384 3.51 -30.49 17.36
N PHE A 385 3.06 -29.78 16.33
CA PHE A 385 1.86 -30.09 15.55
C PHE A 385 2.24 -30.86 14.28
N HIS A 386 1.77 -32.08 14.15
CA HIS A 386 2.05 -32.94 13.01
C HIS A 386 0.89 -32.94 12.03
N PHE A 387 1.16 -32.54 10.80
CA PHE A 387 0.23 -32.56 9.67
C PHE A 387 0.39 -33.86 8.89
N ILE A 388 -0.53 -34.78 9.11
CA ILE A 388 -0.51 -36.13 8.52
C ILE A 388 -1.54 -36.16 7.39
N PRO A 389 -1.16 -36.48 6.14
CA PRO A 389 -2.11 -36.63 5.05
C PRO A 389 -3.25 -37.59 5.43
N SER A 390 -4.50 -37.15 5.24
CA SER A 390 -5.64 -38.02 5.39
C SER A 390 -6.21 -38.38 4.03
N SER A 391 -6.26 -39.69 3.74
CA SER A 391 -7.09 -40.21 2.67
C SER A 391 -8.55 -39.83 2.91
N ILE A 392 -9.24 -39.44 1.86
CA ILE A 392 -10.66 -39.09 1.84
C ILE A 392 -11.52 -40.11 2.53
#